data_07d580de846956ff6ac47d2506433ac6
#
_entry.id   07d580de846956ff6ac47d2506433ac6
#
_cell.length_a   1.000
_cell.length_b   1.000
_cell.length_c   1.000
_cell.angle_alpha   90.00
_cell.angle_beta   90.00
_cell.angle_gamma   90.00
#
_symmetry.space_group_name_H-M   'P 1'
#
loop_
_entity.id
_entity.type
_entity.pdbx_description
1 polymer ?
#
loop_
_entity_poly.entity_id
_entity_poly.type
_entity_poly.pdbx_seq_one_letter_code
_entity_poly.pdbx_strand_id
1 'polypeptide(L)'
;ERVKELVVTQQACPMWVPLIEAGEHNEPGAKYFIGKYLRELLAKDPQIDTIVLGCTHYPLLKDRIDEWLNYRQEIGESEFPVPKELPHITTIAQGELEAESLRNYLTRHPEYLEPLSKGGTCTYLTTENADRFAQSASIFLDTPIVAEHIDW
;
A
#
# COMPACT_ATOMS: atom_id res chain seq x y z
N GLU A 1 21.73 -1.06 -13.28
CA GLU A 1 21.46 -0.11 -14.39
C GLU A 1 20.80 1.13 -13.79
N ARG A 2 21.33 2.32 -14.04
CA ARG A 2 20.72 3.56 -13.52
C ARG A 2 19.71 4.03 -14.54
N VAL A 3 18.48 4.28 -14.09
CA VAL A 3 17.46 4.96 -14.91
C VAL A 3 18.01 6.34 -15.28
N LYS A 4 18.13 6.62 -16.58
CA LYS A 4 18.74 7.85 -17.07
C LYS A 4 17.79 9.06 -17.01
N GLU A 5 16.51 8.79 -17.04
CA GLU A 5 15.47 9.81 -17.00
C GLU A 5 14.24 9.23 -16.28
N LEU A 6 13.80 9.87 -15.22
CA LEU A 6 12.62 9.50 -14.46
C LEU A 6 11.73 10.73 -14.33
N VAL A 7 10.49 10.63 -14.81
CA VAL A 7 9.46 11.63 -14.59
C VAL A 7 8.61 11.21 -13.41
N VAL A 8 8.46 12.08 -12.42
CA VAL A 8 7.70 11.79 -11.20
C VAL A 8 6.53 12.77 -11.08
N THR A 9 5.32 12.21 -11.06
CA THR A 9 4.09 12.95 -10.81
C THR A 9 3.49 12.54 -9.47
N GLN A 10 3.15 13.50 -8.61
CA GLN A 10 2.62 13.24 -7.29
C GLN A 10 1.12 13.53 -7.20
N GLN A 11 0.41 12.67 -6.46
CA GLN A 11 -1.00 12.84 -6.13
C GLN A 11 -1.23 12.61 -4.63
N ALA A 12 -1.75 13.62 -3.96
CA ALA A 12 -2.20 13.48 -2.58
C ALA A 12 -3.54 12.75 -2.52
N CYS A 13 -3.67 11.81 -1.58
CA CYS A 13 -4.87 11.00 -1.38
C CYS A 13 -5.38 11.13 0.07
N PRO A 14 -5.85 12.31 0.49
CA PRO A 14 -6.11 12.62 1.90
C PRO A 14 -7.19 11.74 2.56
N MET A 15 -8.10 11.14 1.79
CA MET A 15 -9.15 10.28 2.34
C MET A 15 -8.74 8.82 2.48
N TRP A 16 -7.64 8.38 1.87
CA TRP A 16 -7.28 6.96 1.93
C TRP A 16 -6.89 6.49 3.33
N VAL A 17 -6.05 7.25 4.05
CA VAL A 17 -5.65 6.89 5.41
C VAL A 17 -6.85 6.85 6.37
N PRO A 18 -7.70 7.89 6.47
CA PRO A 18 -8.90 7.85 7.30
C PRO A 18 -9.84 6.66 7.02
N LEU A 19 -10.04 6.31 5.74
CA LEU A 19 -10.87 5.17 5.36
C LEU A 19 -10.26 3.83 5.80
N ILE A 20 -8.94 3.69 5.69
CA ILE A 20 -8.23 2.49 6.12
C ILE A 20 -8.30 2.35 7.64
N GLU A 21 -8.00 3.42 8.38
CA GLU A 21 -8.02 3.41 9.85
C GLU A 21 -9.42 3.19 10.43
N ALA A 22 -10.46 3.61 9.70
CA ALA A 22 -11.84 3.34 10.05
C ALA A 22 -12.30 1.90 9.69
N GLY A 23 -11.48 1.10 9.01
CA GLY A 23 -11.85 -0.22 8.49
C GLY A 23 -12.78 -0.17 7.28
N GLU A 24 -12.98 1.01 6.68
CA GLU A 24 -13.93 1.28 5.59
C GLU A 24 -13.29 1.10 4.19
N HIS A 25 -12.05 0.59 4.13
CA HIS A 25 -11.28 0.51 2.89
C HIS A 25 -11.86 -0.47 1.85
N ASN A 26 -12.76 -1.37 2.26
CA ASN A 26 -13.48 -2.29 1.38
C ASN A 26 -14.89 -1.81 1.00
N GLU A 27 -15.36 -0.71 1.59
CA GLU A 27 -16.70 -0.18 1.41
C GLU A 27 -16.83 0.68 0.14
N PRO A 28 -18.06 0.93 -0.36
CA PRO A 28 -18.29 1.73 -1.57
C PRO A 28 -17.68 3.14 -1.53
N GLY A 29 -17.58 3.74 -0.33
CA GLY A 29 -16.93 5.04 -0.15
C GLY A 29 -15.45 5.03 -0.53
N ALA A 30 -14.73 3.96 -0.21
CA ALA A 30 -13.34 3.81 -0.61
C ALA A 30 -13.20 3.72 -2.13
N LYS A 31 -14.08 2.96 -2.81
CA LYS A 31 -14.10 2.84 -4.27
C LYS A 31 -14.23 4.20 -4.96
N TYR A 32 -15.09 5.08 -4.43
CA TYR A 32 -15.23 6.44 -4.94
C TYR A 32 -13.91 7.22 -4.84
N PHE A 33 -13.27 7.26 -3.66
CA PHE A 33 -12.04 8.01 -3.45
C PHE A 33 -10.83 7.41 -4.16
N ILE A 34 -10.77 6.09 -4.32
CA ILE A 34 -9.76 5.44 -5.16
C ILE A 34 -9.88 5.95 -6.61
N GLY A 35 -11.07 5.82 -7.19
CA GLY A 35 -11.31 6.27 -8.55
C GLY A 35 -11.08 7.78 -8.74
N LYS A 36 -11.47 8.60 -7.75
CA LYS A 36 -11.23 10.06 -7.78
C LYS A 36 -9.75 10.38 -7.91
N TYR A 37 -8.91 9.88 -6.99
CA TYR A 37 -7.49 10.25 -6.96
C TYR A 37 -6.69 9.63 -8.11
N LEU A 38 -7.05 8.43 -8.56
CA LEU A 38 -6.43 7.82 -9.74
C LEU A 38 -6.76 8.62 -11.01
N ARG A 39 -8.00 9.09 -11.18
CA ARG A 39 -8.35 9.97 -12.30
C ARG A 39 -7.58 11.29 -12.25
N GLU A 40 -7.48 11.91 -11.06
CA GLU A 40 -6.70 13.14 -10.89
C GLU A 40 -5.22 12.92 -11.23
N LEU A 41 -4.63 11.79 -10.83
CA LEU A 41 -3.25 11.43 -11.15
C LEU A 41 -3.05 11.26 -12.66
N LEU A 42 -3.88 10.45 -13.30
CA LEU A 42 -3.78 10.15 -14.73
C LEU A 42 -4.14 11.34 -15.63
N ALA A 43 -4.92 12.30 -15.12
CA ALA A 43 -5.17 13.55 -15.82
C ALA A 43 -3.95 14.49 -15.83
N LYS A 44 -3.06 14.38 -14.82
CA LYS A 44 -1.80 15.14 -14.78
C LYS A 44 -0.77 14.61 -15.77
N ASP A 45 -0.68 13.30 -15.89
CA ASP A 45 0.22 12.62 -16.81
C ASP A 45 -0.40 11.30 -17.30
N PRO A 46 -0.86 11.26 -18.54
CA PRO A 46 -1.45 10.05 -19.14
C PRO A 46 -0.42 9.00 -19.55
N GLN A 47 0.88 9.27 -19.42
CA GLN A 47 1.96 8.34 -19.76
C GLN A 47 2.50 7.57 -18.55
N ILE A 48 1.85 7.71 -17.40
CA ILE A 48 2.23 6.96 -16.19
C ILE A 48 2.14 5.45 -16.47
N ASP A 49 3.23 4.76 -16.27
CA ASP A 49 3.37 3.30 -16.38
C ASP A 49 3.55 2.60 -15.03
N THR A 50 3.88 3.38 -14.00
CA THR A 50 4.15 2.86 -12.65
C THR A 50 3.53 3.75 -11.60
N ILE A 51 2.81 3.14 -10.65
CA ILE A 51 2.26 3.81 -9.46
C ILE A 51 2.96 3.24 -8.23
N VAL A 52 3.66 4.10 -7.49
CA VAL A 52 4.26 3.75 -6.20
C VAL A 52 3.32 4.17 -5.08
N LEU A 53 2.93 3.23 -4.24
CA LEU A 53 2.11 3.48 -3.06
C LEU A 53 2.97 4.08 -1.95
N GLY A 54 3.15 5.40 -1.98
CA GLY A 54 4.09 6.16 -1.16
C GLY A 54 3.65 6.41 0.29
N CYS A 55 2.84 5.54 0.87
CA CYS A 55 2.39 5.57 2.25
C CYS A 55 2.24 4.15 2.78
N THR A 56 2.58 3.92 4.04
CA THR A 56 2.50 2.59 4.69
C THR A 56 1.09 2.02 4.77
N HIS A 57 0.06 2.85 4.71
CA HIS A 57 -1.34 2.43 4.68
C HIS A 57 -1.81 1.97 3.29
N TYR A 58 -1.30 2.59 2.24
CA TYR A 58 -1.82 2.41 0.88
C TYR A 58 -1.75 0.98 0.32
N PRO A 59 -0.82 0.10 0.74
CA PRO A 59 -0.83 -1.29 0.33
C PRO A 59 -2.15 -2.04 0.58
N LEU A 60 -2.91 -1.65 1.63
CA LEU A 60 -4.25 -2.21 1.89
C LEU A 60 -5.29 -1.89 0.80
N LEU A 61 -5.03 -0.89 -0.03
CA LEU A 61 -5.88 -0.53 -1.17
C LEU A 61 -5.38 -1.11 -2.50
N LYS A 62 -4.24 -1.82 -2.51
CA LYS A 62 -3.57 -2.25 -3.74
C LYS A 62 -4.49 -3.02 -4.67
N ASP A 63 -5.19 -4.04 -4.17
CA ASP A 63 -6.09 -4.86 -4.98
C ASP A 63 -7.24 -4.03 -5.58
N ARG A 64 -7.77 -3.07 -4.82
CA ARG A 64 -8.82 -2.16 -5.29
C ARG A 64 -8.32 -1.17 -6.33
N ILE A 65 -7.07 -0.72 -6.19
CA ILE A 65 -6.40 0.14 -7.17
C ILE A 65 -6.18 -0.65 -8.46
N ASP A 66 -5.66 -1.86 -8.37
CA ASP A 66 -5.43 -2.75 -9.51
C ASP A 66 -6.76 -3.13 -10.20
N GLU A 67 -7.80 -3.43 -9.42
CA GLU A 67 -9.15 -3.63 -9.93
C GLU A 67 -9.64 -2.40 -10.72
N TRP A 68 -9.55 -1.20 -10.14
CA TRP A 68 -9.96 0.02 -10.81
C TRP A 68 -9.17 0.28 -12.09
N LEU A 69 -7.86 0.07 -12.08
CA LEU A 69 -7.00 0.23 -13.25
C LEU A 69 -7.36 -0.76 -14.38
N ASN A 70 -7.79 -1.97 -14.05
CA ASN A 70 -8.20 -2.97 -15.02
C ASN A 70 -9.60 -2.70 -15.60
N TYR A 71 -10.56 -2.26 -14.76
CA TYR A 71 -11.96 -2.00 -15.16
C TYR A 71 -12.22 -0.60 -15.71
N ARG A 72 -11.23 0.28 -15.72
CA ARG A 72 -11.40 1.68 -16.17
C ARG A 72 -11.97 1.85 -17.59
N GLN A 73 -11.82 0.85 -18.44
CA GLN A 73 -12.34 0.86 -19.81
C GLN A 73 -13.87 0.72 -19.86
N GLU A 74 -14.48 0.17 -18.82
CA GLU A 74 -15.92 -0.07 -18.75
C GLU A 74 -16.70 1.10 -18.15
N ILE A 75 -16.01 2.01 -17.40
CA ILE A 75 -16.65 3.14 -16.72
C ILE A 75 -16.69 4.34 -17.67
N GLY A 76 -17.62 4.30 -18.63
CA GLY A 76 -17.75 5.24 -19.73
C GLY A 76 -18.22 6.66 -19.39
N GLU A 77 -18.50 7.00 -18.14
CA GLU A 77 -18.93 8.34 -17.74
C GLU A 77 -18.27 8.74 -16.41
N SER A 78 -17.21 9.52 -16.50
CA SER A 78 -16.62 10.15 -15.33
C SER A 78 -16.49 11.66 -15.57
N GLU A 79 -16.67 12.40 -14.50
CA GLU A 79 -16.49 13.85 -14.42
C GLU A 79 -15.07 14.29 -14.86
N PHE A 80 -14.13 13.35 -14.93
CA PHE A 80 -12.77 13.54 -15.39
C PHE A 80 -12.48 12.55 -16.55
N PRO A 81 -12.22 13.02 -17.77
CA PRO A 81 -11.89 12.17 -18.90
C PRO A 81 -10.55 11.45 -18.65
N VAL A 82 -10.60 10.14 -18.53
CA VAL A 82 -9.40 9.30 -18.54
C VAL A 82 -9.13 8.91 -20.00
N PRO A 83 -7.87 8.97 -20.47
CA PRO A 83 -7.53 8.51 -21.82
C PRO A 83 -8.03 7.08 -22.05
N LYS A 84 -8.63 6.83 -23.24
CA LYS A 84 -9.17 5.51 -23.59
C LYS A 84 -8.08 4.42 -23.68
N GLU A 85 -6.88 4.84 -24.04
CA GLU A 85 -5.71 3.96 -24.17
C GLU A 85 -4.66 4.43 -23.15
N LEU A 86 -4.62 3.77 -22.01
CA LEU A 86 -3.55 3.94 -21.05
C LEU A 86 -2.56 2.78 -21.22
N PRO A 87 -1.26 3.00 -20.97
CA PRO A 87 -0.30 1.92 -20.88
C PRO A 87 -0.69 0.95 -19.77
N HIS A 88 -0.13 -0.24 -19.80
CA HIS A 88 -0.22 -1.15 -18.66
C HIS A 88 0.46 -0.48 -17.47
N ILE A 89 -0.27 -0.26 -16.38
CA ILE A 89 0.24 0.39 -15.18
C ILE A 89 0.56 -0.68 -14.13
N THR A 90 1.78 -0.64 -13.64
CA THR A 90 2.23 -1.52 -12.54
C THR A 90 2.10 -0.78 -11.21
N THR A 91 1.43 -1.39 -10.24
CA THR A 91 1.33 -0.85 -8.88
C THR A 91 2.36 -1.49 -7.97
N ILE A 92 3.18 -0.67 -7.33
CA ILE A 92 4.27 -1.09 -6.44
C ILE A 92 3.93 -0.76 -4.99
N ALA A 93 3.91 -1.80 -4.13
CA ALA A 93 3.87 -1.66 -2.68
C ALA A 93 5.29 -1.74 -2.11
N GLN A 94 5.70 -0.74 -1.33
CA GLN A 94 7.07 -0.64 -0.79
C GLN A 94 7.46 -1.84 0.08
N GLY A 95 6.56 -2.30 0.95
CA GLY A 95 6.84 -3.38 1.89
C GLY A 95 7.23 -4.70 1.22
N GLU A 96 6.67 -5.01 0.05
CA GLU A 96 7.05 -6.19 -0.73
C GLU A 96 8.51 -6.12 -1.17
N LEU A 97 8.93 -4.97 -1.70
CA LEU A 97 10.29 -4.73 -2.15
C LEU A 97 11.30 -4.70 -0.98
N GLU A 98 10.89 -4.12 0.15
CA GLU A 98 11.73 -4.08 1.35
C GLU A 98 11.94 -5.49 1.92
N ALA A 99 10.89 -6.31 1.98
CA ALA A 99 10.99 -7.70 2.44
C ALA A 99 11.91 -8.53 1.53
N GLU A 100 11.83 -8.36 0.23
CA GLU A 100 12.73 -9.01 -0.72
C GLU A 100 14.17 -8.51 -0.56
N SER A 101 14.37 -7.21 -0.43
CA SER A 101 15.68 -6.61 -0.21
C SER A 101 16.32 -7.10 1.09
N LEU A 102 15.53 -7.18 2.18
CA LEU A 102 16.00 -7.74 3.45
C LEU A 102 16.39 -9.21 3.32
N ARG A 103 15.58 -10.02 2.63
CA ARG A 103 15.90 -11.43 2.36
C ARG A 103 17.22 -11.56 1.62
N ASN A 104 17.41 -10.77 0.57
CA ASN A 104 18.64 -10.74 -0.23
C ASN A 104 19.84 -10.28 0.60
N TYR A 105 19.65 -9.31 1.48
CA TYR A 105 20.68 -8.84 2.39
C TYR A 105 21.11 -9.94 3.36
N LEU A 106 20.17 -10.56 4.06
CA LEU A 106 20.44 -11.64 5.02
C LEU A 106 21.09 -12.87 4.35
N THR A 107 20.70 -13.18 3.11
CA THR A 107 21.32 -14.27 2.34
C THR A 107 22.80 -14.01 2.05
N ARG A 108 23.17 -12.76 1.80
CA ARG A 108 24.56 -12.34 1.55
C ARG A 108 25.36 -12.13 2.85
N HIS A 109 24.68 -12.08 3.99
CA HIS A 109 25.26 -11.84 5.31
C HIS A 109 24.83 -12.95 6.29
N PRO A 110 25.37 -14.19 6.10
CA PRO A 110 24.98 -15.33 6.94
C PRO A 110 25.32 -15.11 8.42
N GLU A 111 26.30 -14.27 8.73
CA GLU A 111 26.66 -13.86 10.10
C GLU A 111 25.49 -13.22 10.87
N TYR A 112 24.52 -12.63 10.18
CA TYR A 112 23.29 -12.11 10.81
C TYR A 112 22.16 -13.13 10.79
N LEU A 113 22.11 -14.02 9.80
CA LEU A 113 21.03 -15.00 9.64
C LEU A 113 21.16 -16.17 10.62
N GLU A 114 22.41 -16.66 10.86
CA GLU A 114 22.68 -17.82 11.70
C GLU A 114 22.22 -17.65 13.16
N PRO A 115 22.39 -16.47 13.82
CA PRO A 115 21.94 -16.28 15.19
C PRO A 115 20.42 -16.14 15.32
N LEU A 116 19.70 -15.87 14.22
CA LEU A 116 18.26 -15.65 14.26
C LEU A 116 17.51 -16.96 14.50
N SER A 117 16.58 -16.94 15.45
CA SER A 117 15.67 -18.05 15.64
C SER A 117 14.70 -18.15 14.45
N LYS A 118 14.42 -19.37 14.00
CA LYS A 118 13.48 -19.61 12.90
C LYS A 118 12.08 -19.99 13.40
N GLY A 119 11.77 -19.65 14.64
CA GLY A 119 10.51 -20.05 15.31
C GLY A 119 9.26 -19.35 14.76
N GLY A 120 9.42 -18.22 14.09
CA GLY A 120 8.28 -17.51 13.48
C GLY A 120 7.28 -16.93 14.48
N THR A 121 7.70 -16.69 15.74
CA THR A 121 6.84 -16.04 16.74
C THR A 121 7.01 -14.53 16.70
N CYS A 122 5.88 -13.81 16.73
CA CYS A 122 5.85 -12.35 16.86
C CYS A 122 5.29 -11.97 18.22
N THR A 123 5.92 -11.01 18.88
CA THR A 123 5.41 -10.36 20.09
C THR A 123 5.13 -8.90 19.76
N TYR A 124 3.91 -8.45 20.01
CA TYR A 124 3.48 -7.08 19.74
C TYR A 124 3.46 -6.28 21.02
N LEU A 125 4.28 -5.25 21.09
CA LEU A 125 4.43 -4.40 22.27
C LEU A 125 4.04 -2.96 21.90
N THR A 126 3.38 -2.26 22.83
CA THR A 126 2.99 -0.88 22.64
C THR A 126 3.07 -0.10 23.94
N THR A 127 3.40 1.18 23.86
CA THR A 127 3.33 2.14 24.98
C THR A 127 1.96 2.82 25.08
N GLU A 128 1.04 2.50 24.16
CA GLU A 128 -0.33 2.98 24.17
C GLU A 128 -1.29 1.91 24.71
N ASN A 129 -2.61 2.13 24.54
CA ASN A 129 -3.62 1.14 24.87
C ASN A 129 -3.46 -0.12 24.00
N ALA A 130 -3.18 -1.26 24.62
CA ALA A 130 -2.88 -2.52 23.95
C ALA A 130 -4.05 -3.04 23.10
N ASP A 131 -5.28 -2.91 23.59
CA ASP A 131 -6.48 -3.37 22.88
C ASP A 131 -6.71 -2.54 21.60
N ARG A 132 -6.58 -1.22 21.71
CA ARG A 132 -6.70 -0.32 20.54
C ARG A 132 -5.61 -0.60 19.52
N PHE A 133 -4.38 -0.79 19.96
CA PHE A 133 -3.28 -1.15 19.08
C PHE A 133 -3.56 -2.48 18.37
N ALA A 134 -3.96 -3.52 19.13
CA ALA A 134 -4.26 -4.84 18.58
C ALA A 134 -5.39 -4.78 17.54
N GLN A 135 -6.45 -4.02 17.81
CA GLN A 135 -7.55 -3.83 16.87
C GLN A 135 -7.08 -3.20 15.55
N SER A 136 -6.33 -2.11 15.62
CA SER A 136 -5.80 -1.43 14.43
C SER A 136 -4.81 -2.31 13.67
N ALA A 137 -3.85 -2.92 14.36
CA ALA A 137 -2.83 -3.76 13.74
C ALA A 137 -3.42 -5.03 13.09
N SER A 138 -4.51 -5.58 13.64
CA SER A 138 -5.22 -6.72 13.05
C SER A 138 -5.78 -6.42 11.66
N ILE A 139 -6.15 -5.16 11.38
CA ILE A 139 -6.57 -4.72 10.03
C ILE A 139 -5.41 -4.82 9.03
N PHE A 140 -4.21 -4.37 9.45
CA PHE A 140 -3.04 -4.37 8.57
C PHE A 140 -2.44 -5.75 8.35
N LEU A 141 -2.56 -6.64 9.33
CA LEU A 141 -1.99 -7.98 9.29
C LEU A 141 -2.97 -9.04 8.76
N ASP A 142 -4.23 -8.64 8.52
CA ASP A 142 -5.34 -9.53 8.14
C ASP A 142 -5.44 -10.77 9.05
N THR A 143 -5.12 -10.57 10.34
CA THR A 143 -5.16 -11.63 11.35
C THR A 143 -5.33 -11.03 12.74
N PRO A 144 -6.14 -11.65 13.62
CA PRO A 144 -6.24 -11.20 15.00
C PRO A 144 -4.90 -11.31 15.71
N ILE A 145 -4.50 -10.23 16.38
CA ILE A 145 -3.29 -10.20 17.22
C ILE A 145 -3.65 -9.82 18.65
N VAL A 146 -2.76 -10.17 19.55
CA VAL A 146 -2.76 -9.71 20.94
C VAL A 146 -1.51 -8.86 21.14
N ALA A 147 -1.67 -7.69 21.75
CA ALA A 147 -0.57 -6.81 22.08
C ALA A 147 -0.44 -6.66 23.61
N GLU A 148 0.75 -6.40 24.08
CA GLU A 148 1.07 -6.15 25.47
C GLU A 148 1.49 -4.70 25.67
N HIS A 149 1.01 -4.08 26.74
CA HIS A 149 1.48 -2.75 27.15
C HIS A 149 2.85 -2.84 27.82
N ILE A 150 3.74 -1.93 27.45
CA ILE A 150 5.04 -1.78 28.09
C ILE A 150 5.22 -0.33 28.56
N ASP A 151 5.73 -0.17 29.75
CA ASP A 151 6.20 1.12 30.27
C ASP A 151 7.67 1.35 29.88
N TRP A 152 7.99 2.61 29.57
CA TRP A 152 9.38 3.05 29.33
C TRP A 152 9.99 3.60 30.60
#